data_d386592311cdd38d6a145b8b08cca5ac
#
_entry.id   d386592311cdd38d6a145b8b08cca5ac
#
_cell.length_a   1.000
_cell.length_b   1.000
_cell.length_c   1.000
_cell.angle_alpha   90.00
_cell.angle_beta   90.00
_cell.angle_gamma   90.00
#
_symmetry.space_group_name_H-M   'P 1'
#
loop_
_entity.id
_entity.type
_entity.pdbx_description
1 polymer ?
#
loop_
_entity_poly.entity_id
_entity_poly.type
_entity_poly.pdbx_seq_one_letter_code
_entity_poly.pdbx_strand_id
1 'polypeptide(L)'
;MTVAPPVDNNTVPVYVPGEVVEQAYVIPPTLVPEVTGMTVTNDMIKTFSIARTVKFLTMIDMFFSFIYCFYNPWFFIPLLMAIFGYQGAKKFNANYIFVYATYVVLELFLKTVTFFIGYVNLSNDEKSEHLFNVILIILSAIISVWIIDILYKFIKLINKLTLLELDHLRNRGIPRHRVVYVWY
;
A
#
# COMPACT_ATOMS: atom_id res chain seq x y z
N MET A 1 4.87 -60.95 3.45
CA MET A 1 4.26 -59.66 3.88
C MET A 1 5.19 -59.05 4.92
N THR A 2 6.02 -58.16 4.51
CA THR A 2 6.97 -57.46 5.39
C THR A 2 6.35 -56.10 5.76
N VAL A 3 5.98 -55.97 7.04
CA VAL A 3 5.44 -54.76 7.63
C VAL A 3 6.58 -53.78 7.83
N ALA A 4 6.50 -52.58 7.22
CA ALA A 4 7.46 -51.51 7.42
C ALA A 4 7.36 -50.95 8.85
N PRO A 5 8.49 -50.61 9.51
CA PRO A 5 8.46 -50.06 10.87
C PRO A 5 7.88 -48.64 10.87
N PRO A 6 7.27 -48.20 11.98
CA PRO A 6 6.70 -46.86 12.11
C PRO A 6 7.80 -45.81 12.11
N VAL A 7 7.61 -44.73 11.35
CA VAL A 7 8.49 -43.55 11.28
C VAL A 7 8.32 -42.74 12.58
N ASP A 8 9.38 -42.68 13.37
CA ASP A 8 9.44 -41.89 14.60
C ASP A 8 9.66 -40.39 14.25
N ASN A 9 8.64 -39.57 14.48
CA ASN A 9 8.62 -38.14 14.12
C ASN A 9 9.34 -37.22 15.15
N ASN A 10 10.15 -37.78 16.06
CA ASN A 10 10.77 -37.02 17.15
C ASN A 10 12.29 -36.86 17.05
N THR A 11 12.91 -37.04 15.87
CA THR A 11 14.33 -36.75 15.73
C THR A 11 14.55 -35.28 15.53
N VAL A 12 14.97 -34.60 16.60
CA VAL A 12 15.52 -33.23 16.57
C VAL A 12 16.82 -33.28 15.74
N PRO A 13 16.99 -32.49 14.68
CA PRO A 13 18.23 -32.47 13.92
C PRO A 13 19.37 -31.94 14.80
N VAL A 14 20.39 -32.78 14.99
CA VAL A 14 21.65 -32.38 15.65
C VAL A 14 22.42 -31.48 14.68
N TYR A 15 22.65 -30.23 15.11
CA TYR A 15 23.44 -29.25 14.37
C TYR A 15 24.91 -29.67 14.33
N VAL A 16 25.43 -30.02 13.16
CA VAL A 16 26.86 -30.25 12.92
C VAL A 16 27.44 -28.96 12.31
N PRO A 17 28.38 -28.26 12.98
CA PRO A 17 28.99 -27.06 12.42
C PRO A 17 29.98 -27.44 11.31
N GLY A 18 29.72 -27.01 10.08
CA GLY A 18 30.73 -27.09 9.01
C GLY A 18 30.23 -27.41 7.59
N GLU A 19 28.97 -27.77 7.40
CA GLU A 19 28.47 -28.08 6.06
C GLU A 19 27.44 -27.02 5.62
N VAL A 20 27.89 -26.07 4.76
CA VAL A 20 26.99 -25.11 4.08
C VAL A 20 26.28 -25.89 2.98
N VAL A 21 25.20 -26.55 3.32
CA VAL A 21 24.26 -27.09 2.34
C VAL A 21 23.32 -25.95 1.96
N GLU A 22 23.63 -25.29 0.86
CA GLU A 22 22.75 -24.36 0.17
C GLU A 22 21.60 -25.16 -0.47
N GLN A 23 20.72 -25.71 0.38
CA GLN A 23 19.43 -26.23 -0.07
C GLN A 23 18.49 -25.06 -0.22
N ALA A 24 18.37 -24.56 -1.45
CA ALA A 24 17.22 -23.77 -1.85
C ALA A 24 15.94 -24.60 -1.54
N TYR A 25 15.33 -24.33 -0.39
CA TYR A 25 14.03 -24.90 -0.06
C TYR A 25 13.03 -24.35 -1.08
N VAL A 26 12.83 -25.07 -2.16
CA VAL A 26 11.64 -24.92 -3.00
C VAL A 26 10.46 -25.36 -2.12
N ILE A 27 9.84 -24.41 -1.43
CA ILE A 27 8.62 -24.66 -0.68
C ILE A 27 7.56 -25.05 -1.70
N PRO A 28 7.09 -26.31 -1.72
CA PRO A 28 6.03 -26.69 -2.65
C PRO A 28 4.80 -25.81 -2.38
N PRO A 29 4.09 -25.35 -3.43
CA PRO A 29 2.94 -24.43 -3.31
C PRO A 29 1.74 -25.00 -2.53
N THR A 30 1.83 -26.23 -2.03
CA THR A 30 0.73 -27.00 -1.42
C THR A 30 0.65 -26.96 0.11
N LEU A 31 1.60 -26.35 0.83
CA LEU A 31 1.51 -26.24 2.29
C LEU A 31 1.03 -24.84 2.74
N VAL A 32 -0.15 -24.45 2.25
CA VAL A 32 -0.94 -23.40 2.88
C VAL A 32 -1.74 -24.05 4.02
N PRO A 33 -1.42 -23.82 5.31
CA PRO A 33 -2.30 -24.35 6.36
C PRO A 33 -3.69 -23.77 6.14
N GLU A 34 -4.61 -24.68 5.95
CA GLU A 34 -6.04 -24.45 5.85
C GLU A 34 -6.53 -23.88 7.19
N VAL A 35 -6.36 -22.57 7.38
CA VAL A 35 -6.95 -21.87 8.52
C VAL A 35 -8.40 -21.63 8.18
N THR A 36 -9.25 -22.56 8.58
CA THR A 36 -10.71 -22.53 8.46
C THR A 36 -11.27 -22.68 7.03
N GLY A 37 -10.80 -23.65 6.24
CA GLY A 37 -11.45 -24.01 4.96
C GLY A 37 -11.31 -23.00 3.82
N MET A 38 -10.60 -21.88 4.02
CA MET A 38 -10.42 -20.86 2.99
C MET A 38 -8.95 -20.79 2.55
N THR A 39 -8.69 -21.08 1.28
CA THR A 39 -7.35 -20.96 0.69
C THR A 39 -7.03 -19.48 0.44
N VAL A 40 -5.88 -19.01 0.92
CA VAL A 40 -5.42 -17.63 0.66
C VAL A 40 -4.99 -17.51 -0.80
N THR A 41 -5.70 -16.70 -1.57
CA THR A 41 -5.41 -16.47 -2.99
C THR A 41 -4.30 -15.44 -3.20
N ASN A 42 -3.61 -15.49 -4.35
CA ASN A 42 -2.59 -14.49 -4.70
C ASN A 42 -3.17 -13.06 -4.75
N ASP A 43 -4.43 -12.92 -5.16
CA ASP A 43 -5.11 -11.62 -5.18
C ASP A 43 -5.35 -11.08 -3.77
N MET A 44 -5.64 -11.93 -2.77
CA MET A 44 -5.72 -11.55 -1.37
C MET A 44 -4.36 -11.03 -0.85
N ILE A 45 -3.25 -11.73 -1.16
CA ILE A 45 -1.90 -11.31 -0.76
C ILE A 45 -1.54 -9.96 -1.36
N LYS A 46 -1.77 -9.78 -2.66
CA LYS A 46 -1.52 -8.50 -3.37
C LYS A 46 -2.37 -7.38 -2.77
N THR A 47 -3.66 -7.62 -2.56
CA THR A 47 -4.58 -6.63 -1.98
C THR A 47 -4.13 -6.21 -0.59
N PHE A 48 -3.72 -7.16 0.25
CA PHE A 48 -3.23 -6.88 1.61
C PHE A 48 -1.91 -6.08 1.59
N SER A 49 -0.99 -6.41 0.68
CA SER A 49 0.27 -5.68 0.50
C SER A 49 0.02 -4.23 0.09
N ILE A 50 -0.82 -4.01 -0.94
CA ILE A 50 -1.16 -2.66 -1.40
C ILE A 50 -1.93 -1.88 -0.33
N ALA A 51 -2.85 -2.52 0.41
CA ALA A 51 -3.54 -1.89 1.53
C ALA A 51 -2.57 -1.34 2.58
N ARG A 52 -1.48 -2.08 2.85
CA ARG A 52 -0.42 -1.62 3.77
C ARG A 52 0.29 -0.39 3.24
N THR A 53 0.63 -0.37 1.96
CA THR A 53 1.24 0.80 1.30
C THR A 53 0.30 2.01 1.35
N VAL A 54 -0.97 1.83 0.99
CA VAL A 54 -1.97 2.91 1.05
C VAL A 54 -2.15 3.44 2.47
N LYS A 55 -2.22 2.58 3.49
CA LYS A 55 -2.26 3.02 4.90
C LYS A 55 -1.06 3.87 5.26
N PHE A 56 0.13 3.47 4.85
CA PHE A 56 1.35 4.22 5.15
C PHE A 56 1.34 5.59 4.46
N LEU A 57 0.98 5.65 3.16
CA LEU A 57 0.89 6.90 2.42
C LEU A 57 -0.15 7.85 3.03
N THR A 58 -1.34 7.35 3.36
CA THR A 58 -2.38 8.17 4.00
C THR A 58 -2.01 8.62 5.41
N MET A 59 -1.23 7.84 6.16
CA MET A 59 -0.69 8.28 7.46
C MET A 59 0.29 9.45 7.31
N ILE A 60 1.16 9.40 6.31
CA ILE A 60 2.07 10.50 5.99
C ILE A 60 1.26 11.75 5.62
N ASP A 61 0.26 11.60 4.77
CA ASP A 61 -0.63 12.69 4.34
C ASP A 61 -1.39 13.31 5.52
N MET A 62 -1.94 12.46 6.42
CA MET A 62 -2.55 12.91 7.67
C MET A 62 -1.59 13.71 8.55
N PHE A 63 -0.35 13.25 8.68
CA PHE A 63 0.65 13.90 9.52
C PHE A 63 0.99 15.31 8.99
N PHE A 64 1.24 15.44 7.69
CA PHE A 64 1.52 16.74 7.10
C PHE A 64 0.28 17.66 7.12
N SER A 65 -0.89 17.14 6.78
CA SER A 65 -2.14 17.91 6.84
C SER A 65 -2.42 18.40 8.25
N PHE A 66 -2.16 17.60 9.28
CA PHE A 66 -2.31 17.99 10.67
C PHE A 66 -1.37 19.14 11.06
N ILE A 67 -0.10 19.07 10.66
CA ILE A 67 0.86 20.17 10.90
C ILE A 67 0.38 21.46 10.22
N TYR A 68 -0.06 21.36 8.96
CA TYR A 68 -0.52 22.53 8.21
C TYR A 68 -1.81 23.13 8.76
N CYS A 69 -2.67 22.36 9.45
CA CYS A 69 -3.86 22.91 10.12
C CYS A 69 -3.54 24.01 11.14
N PHE A 70 -2.35 23.97 11.78
CA PHE A 70 -1.92 25.04 12.71
C PHE A 70 -1.60 26.36 12.01
N TYR A 71 -1.23 26.32 10.74
CA TYR A 71 -0.93 27.50 9.95
C TYR A 71 -2.15 28.03 9.19
N ASN A 72 -3.01 27.11 8.74
CA ASN A 72 -4.19 27.47 7.97
C ASN A 72 -5.33 26.45 8.17
N PRO A 73 -6.49 26.89 8.73
CA PRO A 73 -7.63 26.01 9.01
C PRO A 73 -8.18 25.27 7.78
N TRP A 74 -7.97 25.79 6.56
CA TRP A 74 -8.41 25.12 5.33
C TRP A 74 -7.78 23.75 5.12
N PHE A 75 -6.63 23.47 5.74
CA PHE A 75 -6.00 22.15 5.70
C PHE A 75 -6.75 21.07 6.47
N PHE A 76 -7.83 21.43 7.17
CA PHE A 76 -8.74 20.45 7.77
C PHE A 76 -9.42 19.56 6.72
N ILE A 77 -9.69 20.08 5.50
CA ILE A 77 -10.26 19.30 4.39
C ILE A 77 -9.30 18.18 3.93
N PRO A 78 -8.04 18.45 3.56
CA PRO A 78 -7.01 17.42 3.33
C PRO A 78 -6.93 16.37 4.43
N LEU A 79 -6.92 16.79 5.68
CA LEU A 79 -6.86 15.90 6.83
C LEU A 79 -8.04 14.92 6.87
N LEU A 80 -9.26 15.41 6.66
CA LEU A 80 -10.46 14.58 6.60
C LEU A 80 -10.38 13.57 5.44
N MET A 81 -9.92 14.01 4.26
CA MET A 81 -9.81 13.14 3.09
C MET A 81 -8.75 12.05 3.29
N ALA A 82 -7.62 12.36 3.93
CA ALA A 82 -6.61 11.37 4.30
C ALA A 82 -7.15 10.34 5.31
N ILE A 83 -8.02 10.76 6.25
CA ILE A 83 -8.72 9.85 7.17
C ILE A 83 -9.62 8.88 6.39
N PHE A 84 -10.38 9.35 5.38
CA PHE A 84 -11.16 8.45 4.52
C PHE A 84 -10.26 7.46 3.77
N GLY A 85 -9.13 7.90 3.24
CA GLY A 85 -8.13 7.02 2.61
C GLY A 85 -7.63 5.94 3.56
N TYR A 86 -7.24 6.32 4.78
CA TYR A 86 -6.79 5.39 5.81
C TYR A 86 -7.89 4.37 6.20
N GLN A 87 -9.11 4.85 6.45
CA GLN A 87 -10.24 3.98 6.80
C GLN A 87 -10.61 3.04 5.65
N GLY A 88 -10.56 3.53 4.41
CA GLY A 88 -10.78 2.73 3.22
C GLY A 88 -9.78 1.59 3.10
N ALA A 89 -8.49 1.87 3.29
CA ALA A 89 -7.45 0.85 3.26
C ALA A 89 -7.53 -0.12 4.46
N LYS A 90 -7.93 0.36 5.64
CA LYS A 90 -8.10 -0.48 6.84
C LYS A 90 -9.29 -1.43 6.70
N LYS A 91 -10.39 -0.96 6.13
CA LYS A 91 -11.65 -1.70 6.01
C LYS A 91 -11.81 -2.39 4.65
N PHE A 92 -10.82 -2.28 3.75
CA PHE A 92 -10.90 -2.76 2.36
C PHE A 92 -12.19 -2.26 1.68
N ASN A 93 -12.49 -0.96 1.84
CA ASN A 93 -13.69 -0.35 1.29
C ASN A 93 -13.33 0.51 0.08
N ALA A 94 -13.74 0.06 -1.11
CA ALA A 94 -13.45 0.71 -2.38
C ALA A 94 -14.01 2.14 -2.45
N ASN A 95 -15.19 2.40 -1.86
CA ASN A 95 -15.83 3.71 -1.91
C ASN A 95 -15.00 4.77 -1.16
N TYR A 96 -14.48 4.45 0.02
CA TYR A 96 -13.63 5.38 0.77
C TYR A 96 -12.31 5.65 0.06
N ILE A 97 -11.73 4.62 -0.57
CA ILE A 97 -10.52 4.79 -1.39
C ILE A 97 -10.81 5.64 -2.63
N PHE A 98 -11.97 5.45 -3.26
CA PHE A 98 -12.40 6.25 -4.41
C PHE A 98 -12.54 7.74 -4.05
N VAL A 99 -13.18 8.05 -2.91
CA VAL A 99 -13.30 9.43 -2.41
C VAL A 99 -11.92 10.07 -2.21
N TYR A 100 -11.00 9.34 -1.57
CA TYR A 100 -9.63 9.82 -1.37
C TYR A 100 -8.88 9.98 -2.70
N ALA A 101 -9.01 9.04 -3.64
CA ALA A 101 -8.38 9.13 -4.96
C ALA A 101 -8.90 10.35 -5.76
N THR A 102 -10.21 10.60 -5.71
CA THR A 102 -10.82 11.79 -6.34
C THR A 102 -10.26 13.08 -5.74
N TYR A 103 -10.10 13.11 -4.41
CA TYR A 103 -9.47 14.24 -3.73
C TYR A 103 -8.02 14.46 -4.20
N VAL A 104 -7.18 13.40 -4.29
CA VAL A 104 -5.78 13.52 -4.75
C VAL A 104 -5.71 14.04 -6.19
N VAL A 105 -6.61 13.60 -7.08
CA VAL A 105 -6.71 14.13 -8.45
C VAL A 105 -7.08 15.61 -8.46
N LEU A 106 -8.07 16.00 -7.66
CA LEU A 106 -8.51 17.40 -7.54
C LEU A 106 -7.39 18.28 -6.98
N GLU A 107 -6.70 17.82 -5.97
CA GLU A 107 -5.56 18.51 -5.35
C GLU A 107 -4.43 18.73 -6.37
N LEU A 108 -4.08 17.69 -7.14
CA LEU A 108 -3.08 17.79 -8.21
C LEU A 108 -3.50 18.84 -9.25
N PHE A 109 -4.76 18.81 -9.67
CA PHE A 109 -5.30 19.80 -10.62
C PHE A 109 -5.23 21.22 -10.08
N LEU A 110 -5.68 21.46 -8.85
CA LEU A 110 -5.66 22.77 -8.21
C LEU A 110 -4.23 23.29 -8.03
N LYS A 111 -3.29 22.46 -7.58
CA LYS A 111 -1.87 22.80 -7.46
C LYS A 111 -1.29 23.24 -8.81
N THR A 112 -1.58 22.47 -9.87
CA THR A 112 -1.08 22.76 -11.22
C THR A 112 -1.63 24.09 -11.74
N VAL A 113 -2.94 24.33 -11.59
CA VAL A 113 -3.60 25.57 -12.03
C VAL A 113 -3.06 26.78 -11.26
N THR A 114 -3.01 26.70 -9.93
CA THR A 114 -2.50 27.78 -9.08
C THR A 114 -1.05 28.13 -9.41
N PHE A 115 -0.23 27.11 -9.63
CA PHE A 115 1.16 27.30 -10.03
C PHE A 115 1.25 27.99 -11.40
N PHE A 116 0.48 27.52 -12.39
CA PHE A 116 0.52 28.10 -13.73
C PHE A 116 0.12 29.58 -13.72
N ILE A 117 -0.96 29.93 -13.01
CA ILE A 117 -1.40 31.33 -12.85
C ILE A 117 -0.33 32.16 -12.15
N GLY A 118 0.25 31.65 -11.08
CA GLY A 118 1.32 32.35 -10.35
C GLY A 118 2.55 32.59 -11.24
N TYR A 119 2.99 31.54 -11.96
CA TYR A 119 4.20 31.59 -12.80
C TYR A 119 4.07 32.53 -14.00
N VAL A 120 2.89 32.59 -14.63
CA VAL A 120 2.63 33.49 -15.76
C VAL A 120 2.70 34.96 -15.35
N ASN A 121 2.31 35.26 -14.11
CA ASN A 121 2.30 36.65 -13.60
C ASN A 121 3.66 37.13 -13.08
N LEU A 122 4.70 36.28 -13.05
CA LEU A 122 6.05 36.65 -12.61
C LEU A 122 6.83 37.38 -13.70
N SER A 123 7.64 38.36 -13.29
CA SER A 123 8.62 38.98 -14.17
C SER A 123 9.74 38.01 -14.57
N ASN A 124 10.50 38.33 -15.64
CA ASN A 124 11.54 37.42 -16.12
C ASN A 124 12.68 37.23 -15.11
N ASP A 125 12.99 38.26 -14.32
CA ASP A 125 14.03 38.21 -13.30
C ASP A 125 13.59 37.34 -12.12
N GLU A 126 12.33 37.44 -11.69
CA GLU A 126 11.75 36.61 -10.63
C GLU A 126 11.63 35.13 -11.04
N LYS A 127 11.42 34.82 -12.32
CA LYS A 127 11.33 33.44 -12.82
C LYS A 127 12.58 32.62 -12.54
N SER A 128 13.77 33.26 -12.59
CA SER A 128 15.02 32.54 -12.29
C SER A 128 15.15 32.14 -10.82
N GLU A 129 14.65 32.96 -9.90
CA GLU A 129 14.64 32.66 -8.46
C GLU A 129 13.63 31.59 -8.10
N HIS A 130 12.56 31.45 -8.91
CA HIS A 130 11.51 30.44 -8.70
C HIS A 130 11.78 29.06 -9.34
N LEU A 131 12.94 28.84 -10.00
CA LEU A 131 13.28 27.59 -10.64
C LEU A 131 13.19 26.40 -9.67
N PHE A 132 13.62 26.57 -8.44
CA PHE A 132 13.53 25.53 -7.40
C PHE A 132 12.07 25.13 -7.11
N ASN A 133 11.16 26.10 -7.04
CA ASN A 133 9.73 25.85 -6.85
C ASN A 133 9.12 25.07 -8.02
N VAL A 134 9.54 25.36 -9.25
CA VAL A 134 9.14 24.61 -10.46
C VAL A 134 9.51 23.13 -10.32
N ILE A 135 10.76 22.85 -9.92
CA ILE A 135 11.25 21.49 -9.73
C ILE A 135 10.44 20.76 -8.65
N LEU A 136 10.16 21.41 -7.52
CA LEU A 136 9.36 20.81 -6.43
C LEU A 136 7.93 20.47 -6.89
N ILE A 137 7.32 21.32 -7.72
CA ILE A 137 5.97 21.06 -8.21
C ILE A 137 5.95 19.92 -9.21
N ILE A 138 6.93 19.83 -10.11
CA ILE A 138 7.07 18.70 -11.03
C ILE A 138 7.25 17.41 -10.25
N LEU A 139 8.13 17.40 -9.22
CA LEU A 139 8.33 16.24 -8.36
C LEU A 139 7.06 15.85 -7.62
N SER A 140 6.34 16.82 -7.06
CA SER A 140 5.05 16.61 -6.41
C SER A 140 4.01 16.01 -7.36
N ALA A 141 3.96 16.48 -8.61
CA ALA A 141 3.05 15.94 -9.63
C ALA A 141 3.37 14.47 -9.96
N ILE A 142 4.64 14.12 -10.13
CA ILE A 142 5.09 12.75 -10.38
C ILE A 142 4.66 11.82 -9.22
N ILE A 143 4.88 12.25 -7.97
CA ILE A 143 4.50 11.50 -6.78
C ILE A 143 2.97 11.33 -6.72
N SER A 144 2.20 12.37 -7.00
CA SER A 144 0.73 12.31 -7.00
C SER A 144 0.19 11.33 -8.06
N VAL A 145 0.77 11.34 -9.27
CA VAL A 145 0.39 10.38 -10.33
C VAL A 145 0.70 8.95 -9.90
N TRP A 146 1.84 8.71 -9.27
CA TRP A 146 2.20 7.40 -8.72
C TRP A 146 1.23 6.93 -7.63
N ILE A 147 0.83 7.83 -6.71
CA ILE A 147 -0.18 7.54 -5.68
C ILE A 147 -1.52 7.17 -6.33
N ILE A 148 -1.96 7.93 -7.34
CA ILE A 148 -3.22 7.66 -8.07
C ILE A 148 -3.19 6.26 -8.71
N ASP A 149 -2.07 5.86 -9.31
CA ASP A 149 -1.91 4.52 -9.90
C ASP A 149 -2.04 3.42 -8.84
N ILE A 150 -1.41 3.59 -7.67
CA ILE A 150 -1.54 2.65 -6.54
C ILE A 150 -2.99 2.55 -6.07
N LEU A 151 -3.69 3.68 -5.90
CA LEU A 151 -5.08 3.71 -5.47
C LEU A 151 -6.01 3.04 -6.48
N TYR A 152 -5.79 3.28 -7.77
CA TYR A 152 -6.54 2.64 -8.84
C TYR A 152 -6.35 1.11 -8.84
N LYS A 153 -5.09 0.64 -8.74
CA LYS A 153 -4.78 -0.79 -8.63
C LYS A 153 -5.44 -1.40 -7.39
N PHE A 154 -5.45 -0.68 -6.27
CA PHE A 154 -6.08 -1.14 -5.04
C PHE A 154 -7.59 -1.28 -5.18
N ILE A 155 -8.29 -0.29 -5.75
CA ILE A 155 -9.73 -0.37 -6.03
C ILE A 155 -10.04 -1.56 -6.94
N LYS A 156 -9.26 -1.75 -8.00
CA LYS A 156 -9.44 -2.86 -8.94
C LYS A 156 -9.28 -4.23 -8.26
N LEU A 157 -8.33 -4.35 -7.33
CA LEU A 157 -8.12 -5.59 -6.58
C LEU A 157 -9.24 -5.83 -5.57
N ILE A 158 -9.67 -4.82 -4.82
CA ILE A 158 -10.81 -4.95 -3.90
C ILE A 158 -12.05 -5.44 -4.63
N ASN A 159 -12.34 -4.88 -5.81
CA ASN A 159 -13.52 -5.24 -6.59
C ASN A 159 -13.46 -6.66 -7.21
N LYS A 160 -12.29 -7.29 -7.25
CA LYS A 160 -12.13 -8.68 -7.68
C LYS A 160 -12.40 -9.69 -6.58
N LEU A 161 -12.23 -9.29 -5.33
CA LEU A 161 -12.37 -10.16 -4.17
C LEU A 161 -13.84 -10.34 -3.80
N THR A 162 -14.19 -11.53 -3.35
CA THR A 162 -15.50 -11.82 -2.80
C THR A 162 -15.68 -11.17 -1.41
N LEU A 163 -16.92 -11.01 -0.99
CA LEU A 163 -17.23 -10.46 0.34
C LEU A 163 -16.61 -11.28 1.47
N LEU A 164 -16.56 -12.61 1.31
CA LEU A 164 -15.95 -13.53 2.29
C LEU A 164 -14.43 -13.31 2.38
N GLU A 165 -13.75 -13.16 1.24
CA GLU A 165 -12.31 -12.88 1.20
C GLU A 165 -11.98 -11.54 1.83
N LEU A 166 -12.78 -10.50 1.55
CA LEU A 166 -12.62 -9.18 2.15
C LEU A 166 -12.84 -9.21 3.67
N ASP A 167 -13.84 -9.95 4.14
CA ASP A 167 -14.10 -10.10 5.57
C ASP A 167 -12.97 -10.86 6.28
N HIS A 168 -12.44 -11.88 5.62
CA HIS A 168 -11.26 -12.59 6.11
C HIS A 168 -10.05 -11.67 6.23
N LEU A 169 -9.74 -10.86 5.20
CA LEU A 169 -8.65 -9.89 5.23
C LEU A 169 -8.82 -8.83 6.32
N ARG A 170 -10.07 -8.39 6.55
CA ARG A 170 -10.42 -7.39 7.56
C ARG A 170 -10.23 -7.92 8.99
N ASN A 171 -10.69 -9.14 9.26
CA ASN A 171 -10.77 -9.68 10.61
C ASN A 171 -9.51 -10.44 11.02
N ARG A 172 -8.89 -11.16 10.10
CA ARG A 172 -7.73 -12.03 10.39
C ARG A 172 -6.42 -11.54 9.81
N GLY A 173 -6.47 -10.77 8.71
CA GLY A 173 -5.27 -10.37 7.97
C GLY A 173 -4.58 -11.58 7.32
N ILE A 174 -3.35 -11.36 6.85
CA ILE A 174 -2.49 -12.44 6.33
C ILE A 174 -1.33 -12.64 7.31
N PRO A 175 -1.01 -13.86 7.75
CA PRO A 175 0.13 -14.13 8.62
C PRO A 175 1.43 -13.59 8.05
N ARG A 176 2.22 -12.87 8.85
CA ARG A 176 3.45 -12.17 8.43
C ARG A 176 4.49 -13.07 7.76
N HIS A 177 4.49 -14.37 8.04
CA HIS A 177 5.47 -15.33 7.50
C HIS A 177 5.32 -15.59 5.99
N ARG A 178 4.32 -14.99 5.30
CA ARG A 178 4.03 -15.22 3.87
C ARG A 178 4.00 -13.97 3.00
N VAL A 179 4.36 -12.83 3.53
CA VAL A 179 4.48 -11.63 2.69
C VAL A 179 5.81 -11.71 1.96
N VAL A 180 5.85 -12.42 0.85
CA VAL A 180 6.93 -12.32 -0.13
C VAL A 180 6.75 -10.94 -0.80
N TYR A 181 7.70 -10.04 -0.61
CA TYR A 181 7.74 -8.77 -1.30
C TYR A 181 8.00 -9.05 -2.78
N VAL A 182 6.97 -9.07 -3.60
CA VAL A 182 7.11 -9.10 -5.06
C VAL A 182 7.25 -7.65 -5.50
N TRP A 183 8.48 -7.22 -5.70
CA TRP A 183 8.80 -5.96 -6.38
C TRP A 183 8.55 -6.19 -7.88
N TYR A 184 7.69 -5.38 -8.48
CA TYR A 184 7.49 -5.30 -9.92
C TYR A 184 8.14 -4.02 -10.45
#